data_93ce3063680d12fde8df436b96dba105
#
_entry.id   93ce3063680d12fde8df436b96dba105
#
_cell.length_a   1.000
_cell.length_b   1.000
_cell.length_c   1.000
_cell.angle_alpha   90.00
_cell.angle_beta   90.00
_cell.angle_gamma   90.00
#
_symmetry.space_group_name_H-M   'P 1'
#
loop_
_entity.id
_entity.type
_entity.pdbx_description
1 polymer ?
#
loop_
_entity_poly.entity_id
_entity_poly.type
_entity_poly.pdbx_seq_one_letter_code
_entity_poly.pdbx_strand_id
1 'polypeptide(L)'
;NESPVRQEIVPTETVPETLPGTDHAERHAEPQHESPKTGSKKDAKDEFLGSVQGEGVLEIMPDGYGFLRSADYNYLNSPDDIYVSPSQIKLFGLKPGDTVNGAIRPPKEGEKYFPLVRVNEINGLAPEYIRDRVQFEFMTPLFPSEKFCLTGNGHNNMSTRIVDLFSPIGKGQRALIVAQPKTGKTVLMQSIINAIADNHPEVYIIVLLIDERPEEVTEMARNSKAEVVASTFDEQASRHVKVAEMVLDKAKRMVESGHD
;
A
#
# COMPACT_ATOMS: atom_id res chain seq x y z
N ASN A 1 53.31 8.45 8.39
CA ASN A 1 52.69 9.31 9.44
C ASN A 1 51.32 8.77 9.73
N GLU A 2 51.30 8.00 10.64
CA GLU A 2 50.66 7.66 11.91
C GLU A 2 49.18 7.96 12.01
N SER A 3 48.44 6.87 12.11
CA SER A 3 47.03 6.80 12.57
C SER A 3 46.99 6.78 14.11
N PRO A 4 46.02 7.37 14.78
CA PRO A 4 45.82 7.10 16.20
C PRO A 4 44.75 6.03 16.45
N VAL A 5 45.13 5.24 17.41
CA VAL A 5 44.55 4.06 18.05
C VAL A 5 43.20 4.38 18.72
N ARG A 6 42.26 3.45 18.54
CA ARG A 6 40.96 3.36 19.20
C ARG A 6 41.12 2.69 20.57
N GLN A 7 40.77 3.37 21.65
CA GLN A 7 40.68 2.75 22.98
C GLN A 7 39.24 2.29 23.27
N GLU A 8 39.14 1.01 23.60
CA GLU A 8 37.97 0.37 24.20
C GLU A 8 37.81 0.77 25.68
N ILE A 9 36.60 1.08 26.10
CA ILE A 9 36.25 1.23 27.52
C ILE A 9 35.16 0.20 27.85
N VAL A 10 35.52 -0.74 28.72
CA VAL A 10 34.65 -1.73 29.35
C VAL A 10 34.09 -1.13 30.64
N PRO A 11 32.79 -1.28 30.94
CA PRO A 11 32.29 -0.99 32.29
C PRO A 11 32.17 -2.27 33.12
N THR A 12 32.73 -2.20 34.28
CA THR A 12 32.80 -3.19 35.36
C THR A 12 31.48 -3.23 36.15
N GLU A 13 31.05 -4.46 36.47
CA GLU A 13 29.99 -4.79 37.44
C GLU A 13 30.38 -4.40 38.87
N THR A 14 29.40 -3.99 39.67
CA THR A 14 29.44 -4.11 41.13
C THR A 14 28.05 -4.31 41.70
N VAL A 15 27.86 -5.48 42.33
CA VAL A 15 26.79 -5.82 43.26
C VAL A 15 27.19 -5.39 44.67
N PRO A 16 26.28 -5.06 45.58
CA PRO A 16 26.40 -5.51 46.95
C PRO A 16 25.17 -6.18 47.53
N GLU A 17 25.50 -7.19 48.31
CA GLU A 17 24.71 -8.02 49.20
C GLU A 17 24.14 -7.30 50.43
N THR A 18 23.15 -7.99 50.99
CA THR A 18 22.89 -8.39 52.39
C THR A 18 21.75 -7.72 53.15
N LEU A 19 20.87 -8.63 53.58
CA LEU A 19 19.88 -8.65 54.66
C LEU A 19 20.55 -8.46 56.06
N PRO A 20 19.85 -8.43 57.24
CA PRO A 20 18.53 -8.94 57.61
C PRO A 20 17.76 -8.18 58.76
N GLY A 21 16.55 -8.66 59.07
CA GLY A 21 16.08 -8.77 60.46
C GLY A 21 14.76 -8.17 60.87
N THR A 22 13.79 -9.10 61.14
CA THR A 22 12.93 -9.26 62.35
C THR A 22 11.91 -8.14 62.66
N ASP A 23 10.71 -8.32 63.15
CA ASP A 23 9.90 -9.39 63.74
C ASP A 23 8.44 -8.90 63.96
N HIS A 24 7.51 -9.87 64.02
CA HIS A 24 6.23 -9.90 64.74
C HIS A 24 5.08 -8.89 64.52
N ALA A 25 3.95 -9.34 64.03
CA ALA A 25 2.73 -9.60 64.85
C ALA A 25 1.55 -10.09 64.02
N GLU A 26 1.05 -11.25 64.45
CA GLU A 26 -0.18 -11.90 64.00
C GLU A 26 -1.43 -11.09 64.33
N ARG A 27 -2.41 -11.04 63.44
CA ARG A 27 -3.83 -11.02 63.80
C ARG A 27 -4.66 -11.74 62.72
N HIS A 28 -5.32 -12.78 63.15
CA HIS A 28 -6.37 -13.54 62.49
C HIS A 28 -7.53 -12.63 62.07
N ALA A 29 -8.06 -12.85 60.85
CA ALA A 29 -9.43 -12.58 60.48
C ALA A 29 -9.87 -13.62 59.39
N GLU A 30 -11.00 -14.22 59.64
CA GLU A 30 -11.64 -15.32 58.90
C GLU A 30 -12.02 -14.95 57.44
N PRO A 31 -12.22 -15.97 56.58
CA PRO A 31 -12.53 -15.78 55.16
C PRO A 31 -14.05 -15.56 54.97
N GLN A 32 -14.43 -14.46 54.39
CA GLN A 32 -15.78 -14.27 53.84
C GLN A 32 -15.86 -14.90 52.44
N HIS A 33 -16.80 -15.78 52.28
CA HIS A 33 -17.28 -16.37 51.04
C HIS A 33 -17.77 -15.27 50.10
N GLU A 34 -17.05 -15.00 49.05
CA GLU A 34 -17.58 -14.33 47.87
C GLU A 34 -17.89 -15.34 46.77
N SER A 35 -19.13 -15.34 46.34
CA SER A 35 -19.70 -16.11 45.25
C SER A 35 -19.04 -15.72 43.91
N PRO A 36 -18.85 -16.66 42.96
CA PRO A 36 -18.29 -16.35 41.67
C PRO A 36 -19.28 -15.50 40.85
N LYS A 37 -18.89 -14.26 40.60
CA LYS A 37 -19.57 -13.40 39.62
C LYS A 37 -19.41 -14.01 38.23
N THR A 38 -20.51 -14.39 37.64
CA THR A 38 -20.66 -14.79 36.25
C THR A 38 -19.96 -13.77 35.34
N GLY A 39 -18.83 -14.18 34.79
CA GLY A 39 -18.11 -13.45 33.74
C GLY A 39 -19.01 -13.28 32.53
N SER A 40 -19.27 -12.05 32.16
CA SER A 40 -20.11 -11.70 31.05
C SER A 40 -19.43 -12.11 29.74
N LYS A 41 -20.21 -12.70 28.83
CA LYS A 41 -19.82 -13.06 27.44
C LYS A 41 -19.43 -11.86 26.55
N LYS A 42 -19.01 -10.73 27.14
CA LYS A 42 -18.60 -9.52 26.42
C LYS A 42 -17.14 -9.52 25.97
N ASP A 43 -16.27 -10.27 26.63
CA ASP A 43 -14.82 -10.09 26.47
C ASP A 43 -14.22 -10.77 25.24
N ALA A 44 -14.88 -11.80 24.68
CA ALA A 44 -14.39 -12.50 23.48
C ALA A 44 -14.63 -11.74 22.15
N LYS A 45 -15.55 -10.76 22.12
CA LYS A 45 -15.82 -9.95 20.92
C LYS A 45 -14.92 -8.71 20.80
N ASP A 46 -14.36 -8.23 21.90
CA ASP A 46 -13.46 -7.07 21.92
C ASP A 46 -12.02 -7.44 21.57
N GLU A 47 -11.64 -8.72 21.72
CA GLU A 47 -10.30 -9.23 21.41
C GLU A 47 -9.98 -9.22 19.88
N PHE A 48 -11.03 -9.21 19.03
CA PHE A 48 -10.90 -9.12 17.58
C PHE A 48 -10.97 -7.69 17.02
N LEU A 49 -11.15 -6.68 17.87
CA LEU A 49 -11.19 -5.28 17.45
C LEU A 49 -9.79 -4.81 17.05
N GLY A 50 -9.51 -4.78 15.72
CA GLY A 50 -8.27 -4.26 15.16
C GLY A 50 -7.16 -5.29 14.95
N SER A 51 -7.44 -6.59 15.07
CA SER A 51 -6.47 -7.66 14.80
C SER A 51 -6.29 -7.96 13.29
N VAL A 52 -7.31 -7.64 12.46
CA VAL A 52 -7.25 -7.86 11.01
C VAL A 52 -6.89 -6.55 10.33
N GLN A 53 -5.89 -6.62 9.46
CA GLN A 53 -5.47 -5.50 8.62
C GLN A 53 -6.15 -5.62 7.26
N GLY A 54 -6.56 -4.48 6.71
CA GLY A 54 -7.10 -4.38 5.37
C GLY A 54 -6.46 -3.22 4.63
N GLU A 55 -6.29 -3.39 3.33
CA GLU A 55 -5.74 -2.37 2.45
C GLU A 55 -6.64 -2.23 1.21
N GLY A 56 -6.75 -1.03 0.69
CA GLY A 56 -7.48 -0.77 -0.54
C GLY A 56 -7.39 0.68 -0.99
N VAL A 57 -7.86 0.92 -2.20
CA VAL A 57 -7.92 2.26 -2.80
C VAL A 57 -9.29 2.88 -2.52
N LEU A 58 -9.30 4.10 -2.04
CA LEU A 58 -10.51 4.81 -1.63
C LEU A 58 -11.32 5.30 -2.84
N GLU A 59 -12.55 4.82 -2.94
CA GLU A 59 -13.61 5.39 -3.78
C GLU A 59 -14.60 6.13 -2.88
N ILE A 60 -14.85 7.42 -3.14
CA ILE A 60 -15.80 8.23 -2.36
C ILE A 60 -17.15 8.26 -3.08
N MET A 61 -18.21 7.93 -2.35
CA MET A 61 -19.57 7.98 -2.87
C MET A 61 -20.16 9.40 -2.78
N PRO A 62 -21.16 9.73 -3.61
CA PRO A 62 -21.81 11.04 -3.60
C PRO A 62 -22.35 11.46 -2.22
N ASP A 63 -22.73 10.49 -1.39
CA ASP A 63 -23.24 10.71 -0.02
C ASP A 63 -22.13 11.02 1.00
N GLY A 64 -20.85 11.05 0.56
CA GLY A 64 -19.72 11.45 1.38
C GLY A 64 -19.09 10.35 2.23
N TYR A 65 -19.57 9.11 2.20
CA TYR A 65 -18.85 7.94 2.70
C TYR A 65 -17.99 7.31 1.60
N GLY A 66 -17.12 6.38 1.94
CA GLY A 66 -16.25 5.72 0.97
C GLY A 66 -16.13 4.23 1.16
N PHE A 67 -15.55 3.59 0.13
CA PHE A 67 -15.12 2.20 0.18
C PHE A 67 -13.66 2.08 -0.22
N LEU A 68 -12.91 1.24 0.49
CA LEU A 68 -11.60 0.80 0.02
C LEU A 68 -11.81 -0.38 -0.90
N ARG A 69 -11.38 -0.21 -2.15
CA ARG A 69 -11.50 -1.21 -3.21
C ARG A 69 -10.22 -2.04 -3.29
N SER A 70 -10.38 -3.37 -3.41
CA SER A 70 -9.24 -4.28 -3.53
C SER A 70 -8.66 -4.30 -4.94
N ALA A 71 -7.33 -4.39 -5.04
CA ALA A 71 -6.61 -4.63 -6.29
C ALA A 71 -6.99 -5.98 -6.93
N ASP A 72 -7.30 -7.00 -6.13
CA ASP A 72 -7.69 -8.34 -6.59
C ASP A 72 -8.96 -8.32 -7.46
N TYR A 73 -9.82 -7.32 -7.26
CA TYR A 73 -11.03 -7.10 -8.05
C TYR A 73 -10.90 -5.92 -9.04
N ASN A 74 -9.67 -5.56 -9.42
CA ASN A 74 -9.40 -4.43 -10.32
C ASN A 74 -10.07 -3.13 -9.85
N TYR A 75 -10.13 -2.90 -8.54
CA TYR A 75 -10.78 -1.76 -7.88
C TYR A 75 -12.28 -1.61 -8.15
N LEU A 76 -12.93 -2.68 -8.58
CA LEU A 76 -14.38 -2.73 -8.74
C LEU A 76 -15.07 -3.18 -7.46
N ASN A 77 -16.40 -3.05 -7.43
CA ASN A 77 -17.20 -3.45 -6.29
C ASN A 77 -17.01 -4.94 -5.98
N SER A 78 -16.67 -5.25 -4.74
CA SER A 78 -16.42 -6.60 -4.28
C SER A 78 -17.03 -6.87 -2.90
N PRO A 79 -17.18 -8.13 -2.50
CA PRO A 79 -17.60 -8.47 -1.14
C PRO A 79 -16.58 -8.07 -0.07
N ASP A 80 -15.32 -7.88 -0.47
CA ASP A 80 -14.19 -7.54 0.42
C ASP A 80 -14.02 -6.02 0.61
N ASP A 81 -14.96 -5.23 0.09
CA ASP A 81 -14.94 -3.78 0.23
C ASP A 81 -15.00 -3.36 1.70
N ILE A 82 -14.13 -2.44 2.08
CA ILE A 82 -14.03 -1.92 3.44
C ILE A 82 -14.73 -0.56 3.50
N TYR A 83 -15.69 -0.41 4.39
CA TYR A 83 -16.42 0.84 4.57
C TYR A 83 -15.60 1.88 5.34
N VAL A 84 -15.54 3.10 4.80
CA VAL A 84 -14.90 4.27 5.42
C VAL A 84 -15.95 5.33 5.72
N SER A 85 -16.01 5.77 6.98
CA SER A 85 -16.97 6.77 7.41
C SER A 85 -16.63 8.17 6.91
N PRO A 86 -17.63 9.06 6.73
CA PRO A 86 -17.40 10.46 6.36
C PRO A 86 -16.51 11.21 7.37
N SER A 87 -16.60 10.84 8.63
CA SER A 87 -15.77 11.42 9.71
C SER A 87 -14.29 11.10 9.53
N GLN A 88 -13.96 9.86 9.16
CA GLN A 88 -12.58 9.45 8.90
C GLN A 88 -12.03 10.13 7.64
N ILE A 89 -12.83 10.23 6.56
CA ILE A 89 -12.45 10.93 5.33
C ILE A 89 -12.08 12.38 5.64
N LYS A 90 -12.89 13.09 6.43
CA LYS A 90 -12.62 14.47 6.83
C LYS A 90 -11.45 14.61 7.79
N LEU A 91 -11.33 13.69 8.76
CA LEU A 91 -10.28 13.75 9.79
C LEU A 91 -8.88 13.63 9.19
N PHE A 92 -8.69 12.69 8.27
CA PHE A 92 -7.41 12.42 7.62
C PHE A 92 -7.22 13.18 6.30
N GLY A 93 -8.23 13.92 5.83
CA GLY A 93 -8.17 14.61 4.55
C GLY A 93 -8.04 13.68 3.36
N LEU A 94 -8.69 12.50 3.43
CA LEU A 94 -8.62 11.48 2.38
C LEU A 94 -9.29 11.97 1.09
N LYS A 95 -8.71 11.54 -0.03
CA LYS A 95 -9.20 11.85 -1.38
C LYS A 95 -9.45 10.57 -2.16
N PRO A 96 -10.28 10.62 -3.23
CA PRO A 96 -10.40 9.49 -4.16
C PRO A 96 -9.02 9.08 -4.68
N GLY A 97 -8.77 7.77 -4.72
CA GLY A 97 -7.49 7.21 -5.16
C GLY A 97 -6.45 7.01 -4.05
N ASP A 98 -6.68 7.49 -2.82
CA ASP A 98 -5.76 7.19 -1.70
C ASP A 98 -5.76 5.70 -1.39
N THR A 99 -4.57 5.11 -1.32
CA THR A 99 -4.37 3.76 -0.82
C THR A 99 -4.30 3.81 0.70
N VAL A 100 -5.27 3.22 1.38
CA VAL A 100 -5.36 3.25 2.84
C VAL A 100 -5.14 1.85 3.40
N ASN A 101 -4.18 1.73 4.32
CA ASN A 101 -3.95 0.55 5.14
C ASN A 101 -4.44 0.82 6.55
N GLY A 102 -5.20 -0.11 7.12
CA GLY A 102 -5.75 0.08 8.45
C GLY A 102 -6.33 -1.17 9.07
N ALA A 103 -6.67 -1.04 10.35
CA ALA A 103 -7.33 -2.09 11.09
C ALA A 103 -8.84 -2.10 10.80
N ILE A 104 -9.36 -3.27 10.49
CA ILE A 104 -10.79 -3.50 10.22
C ILE A 104 -11.40 -4.38 11.32
N ARG A 105 -12.72 -4.36 11.44
CA ARG A 105 -13.47 -5.26 12.29
C ARG A 105 -14.52 -6.06 11.52
N PRO A 106 -14.95 -7.19 12.03
CA PRO A 106 -16.10 -7.90 11.47
C PRO A 106 -17.36 -7.03 11.47
N PRO A 107 -18.24 -7.18 10.46
CA PRO A 107 -19.52 -6.50 10.45
C PRO A 107 -20.40 -6.97 11.62
N LYS A 108 -21.14 -6.04 12.22
CA LYS A 108 -22.16 -6.34 13.22
C LYS A 108 -23.46 -6.80 12.56
N GLU A 109 -24.40 -7.30 13.35
CA GLU A 109 -25.76 -7.61 12.86
C GLU A 109 -26.39 -6.36 12.22
N GLY A 110 -26.74 -6.48 10.93
CA GLY A 110 -27.27 -5.37 10.11
C GLY A 110 -26.24 -4.60 9.27
N GLU A 111 -24.94 -4.77 9.51
CA GLU A 111 -23.89 -4.21 8.66
C GLU A 111 -23.51 -5.20 7.53
N LYS A 112 -23.36 -4.69 6.31
CA LYS A 112 -23.03 -5.51 5.14
C LYS A 112 -21.52 -5.57 4.88
N TYR A 113 -20.77 -4.53 5.25
CA TYR A 113 -19.36 -4.37 4.91
C TYR A 113 -18.50 -4.34 6.17
N PHE A 114 -17.21 -4.65 6.01
CA PHE A 114 -16.22 -4.52 7.06
C PHE A 114 -15.90 -3.03 7.28
N PRO A 115 -16.16 -2.45 8.45
CA PRO A 115 -15.81 -1.07 8.68
C PRO A 115 -14.34 -0.91 9.07
N LEU A 116 -13.72 0.15 8.56
CA LEU A 116 -12.39 0.61 8.96
C LEU A 116 -12.47 1.19 10.38
N VAL A 117 -11.65 0.66 11.29
CA VAL A 117 -11.59 1.12 12.70
C VAL A 117 -10.50 2.14 12.89
N ARG A 118 -9.31 1.86 12.36
CA ARG A 118 -8.13 2.71 12.50
C ARG A 118 -7.34 2.76 11.19
N VAL A 119 -6.92 3.96 10.82
CA VAL A 119 -5.98 4.18 9.72
C VAL A 119 -4.55 4.05 10.27
N ASN A 120 -3.75 3.20 9.66
CA ASN A 120 -2.34 3.04 10.00
C ASN A 120 -1.46 3.85 9.04
N GLU A 121 -1.68 3.68 7.74
CA GLU A 121 -0.90 4.30 6.68
C GLU A 121 -1.81 4.77 5.54
N ILE A 122 -1.38 5.81 4.86
CA ILE A 122 -2.02 6.33 3.65
C ILE A 122 -0.92 6.49 2.59
N ASN A 123 -1.07 5.81 1.46
CA ASN A 123 -0.06 5.76 0.39
C ASN A 123 1.35 5.38 0.92
N GLY A 124 1.44 4.46 1.89
CA GLY A 124 2.69 4.03 2.50
C GLY A 124 3.32 5.02 3.47
N LEU A 125 2.65 6.13 3.79
CA LEU A 125 3.11 7.15 4.73
C LEU A 125 2.20 7.24 5.95
N ALA A 126 2.74 7.76 7.06
CA ALA A 126 1.93 8.04 8.24
C ALA A 126 0.90 9.14 7.95
N PRO A 127 -0.32 9.06 8.53
CA PRO A 127 -1.43 9.97 8.21
C PRO A 127 -1.13 11.46 8.39
N GLU A 128 -0.19 11.80 9.30
CA GLU A 128 0.21 13.18 9.57
C GLU A 128 0.86 13.85 8.33
N TYR A 129 1.64 13.10 7.55
CA TYR A 129 2.33 13.62 6.37
C TYR A 129 1.39 13.89 5.20
N ILE A 130 0.27 13.16 5.13
CA ILE A 130 -0.67 13.25 4.01
C ILE A 130 -1.54 14.51 4.07
N ARG A 131 -1.76 15.04 5.27
CA ARG A 131 -2.67 16.17 5.48
C ARG A 131 -2.21 17.45 4.79
N ASP A 132 -0.90 17.68 4.74
CA ASP A 132 -0.30 18.92 4.20
C ASP A 132 0.26 18.73 2.78
N ARG A 133 -0.10 17.64 2.08
CA ARG A 133 0.38 17.34 0.74
C ARG A 133 -0.11 18.36 -0.29
N VAL A 134 0.75 18.69 -1.23
CA VAL A 134 0.39 19.51 -2.42
C VAL A 134 -0.42 18.64 -3.36
N GLN A 135 -1.58 19.15 -3.82
CA GLN A 135 -2.44 18.43 -4.77
C GLN A 135 -1.79 18.38 -6.14
N PHE A 136 -1.99 17.28 -6.87
CA PHE A 136 -1.43 17.04 -8.18
C PHE A 136 -1.71 18.18 -9.16
N GLU A 137 -2.91 18.74 -9.11
CA GLU A 137 -3.36 19.84 -9.99
C GLU A 137 -2.58 21.15 -9.77
N PHE A 138 -1.92 21.32 -8.62
CA PHE A 138 -1.12 22.50 -8.28
C PHE A 138 0.39 22.25 -8.40
N MET A 139 0.80 21.04 -8.77
CA MET A 139 2.21 20.74 -9.02
C MET A 139 2.68 21.35 -10.33
N THR A 140 3.90 21.89 -10.34
CA THR A 140 4.50 22.44 -11.55
C THR A 140 5.09 21.31 -12.41
N PRO A 141 4.63 21.11 -13.66
CA PRO A 141 5.21 20.12 -14.54
C PRO A 141 6.61 20.53 -14.99
N LEU A 142 7.55 19.61 -14.92
CA LEU A 142 8.92 19.79 -15.36
C LEU A 142 9.23 18.85 -16.53
N PHE A 143 10.20 19.23 -17.37
CA PHE A 143 10.72 18.31 -18.39
C PHE A 143 11.49 17.18 -17.73
N PRO A 144 11.39 15.93 -18.26
CA PRO A 144 12.16 14.80 -17.76
C PRO A 144 13.66 15.08 -17.86
N SER A 145 14.33 15.15 -16.74
CA SER A 145 15.79 15.36 -16.65
C SER A 145 16.55 14.11 -16.25
N GLU A 146 15.86 13.16 -15.62
CA GLU A 146 16.40 11.91 -15.13
C GLU A 146 15.95 10.75 -16.01
N LYS A 147 16.90 9.98 -16.56
CA LYS A 147 16.63 8.88 -17.47
C LYS A 147 16.55 7.58 -16.71
N PHE A 148 15.60 6.70 -17.06
CA PHE A 148 15.61 5.31 -16.64
C PHE A 148 16.72 4.52 -17.33
N CYS A 149 17.45 3.70 -16.57
CA CYS A 149 18.39 2.74 -17.10
C CYS A 149 17.65 1.43 -17.44
N LEU A 150 17.55 1.10 -18.71
CA LEU A 150 16.89 -0.14 -19.19
C LEU A 150 17.86 -1.29 -19.42
N THR A 151 19.15 -1.08 -19.17
CA THR A 151 20.20 -2.07 -19.39
C THR A 151 20.89 -2.40 -18.06
N GLY A 152 21.58 -3.52 -17.97
CA GLY A 152 22.14 -4.00 -16.70
C GLY A 152 21.26 -5.04 -16.01
N ASN A 153 21.70 -5.58 -14.90
CA ASN A 153 20.98 -6.55 -14.05
C ASN A 153 20.30 -7.71 -14.82
N GLY A 154 20.92 -8.18 -15.92
CA GLY A 154 20.35 -9.24 -16.77
C GLY A 154 19.45 -8.76 -17.91
N HIS A 155 19.16 -7.46 -18.01
CA HIS A 155 18.24 -6.88 -19.02
C HIS A 155 18.93 -6.39 -20.30
N ASN A 156 20.13 -6.88 -20.62
CA ASN A 156 20.91 -6.50 -21.80
C ASN A 156 20.45 -7.22 -23.10
N ASN A 157 19.12 -7.31 -23.32
CA ASN A 157 18.63 -7.85 -24.57
C ASN A 157 18.65 -6.78 -25.69
N MET A 158 18.50 -7.19 -26.94
CA MET A 158 18.55 -6.28 -28.09
C MET A 158 17.44 -5.21 -28.00
N SER A 159 16.25 -5.59 -27.55
CA SER A 159 15.10 -4.67 -27.47
C SER A 159 15.32 -3.56 -26.45
N THR A 160 15.72 -3.91 -25.22
CA THR A 160 15.98 -2.91 -24.16
C THR A 160 17.15 -1.99 -24.53
N ARG A 161 18.21 -2.51 -25.16
CA ARG A 161 19.35 -1.72 -25.64
C ARG A 161 18.94 -0.71 -26.73
N ILE A 162 18.08 -1.13 -27.68
CA ILE A 162 17.59 -0.25 -28.75
C ILE A 162 16.74 0.86 -28.14
N VAL A 163 15.80 0.53 -27.23
CA VAL A 163 14.98 1.54 -26.57
C VAL A 163 15.84 2.49 -25.75
N ASP A 164 16.77 1.97 -24.97
CA ASP A 164 17.64 2.79 -24.12
C ASP A 164 18.52 3.78 -24.93
N LEU A 165 18.94 3.37 -26.12
CA LEU A 165 19.83 4.17 -26.96
C LEU A 165 19.08 5.18 -27.87
N PHE A 166 17.97 4.76 -28.51
CA PHE A 166 17.29 5.53 -29.53
C PHE A 166 16.01 6.20 -29.07
N SER A 167 15.38 5.68 -28.03
CA SER A 167 14.12 6.19 -27.47
C SER A 167 14.17 6.17 -25.94
N PRO A 168 15.14 6.89 -25.33
CA PRO A 168 15.32 6.87 -23.88
C PRO A 168 14.04 7.34 -23.18
N ILE A 169 13.71 6.70 -22.05
CA ILE A 169 12.55 7.01 -21.23
C ILE A 169 13.04 7.68 -19.94
N GLY A 170 12.52 8.85 -19.64
CA GLY A 170 12.81 9.60 -18.42
C GLY A 170 11.66 9.58 -17.43
N LYS A 171 11.94 9.86 -16.16
CA LYS A 171 10.92 10.01 -15.11
C LYS A 171 9.94 11.14 -15.50
N GLY A 172 8.65 10.83 -15.53
CA GLY A 172 7.59 11.74 -15.96
C GLY A 172 7.42 11.88 -17.48
N GLN A 173 8.19 11.16 -18.30
CA GLN A 173 8.06 11.19 -19.77
C GLN A 173 6.86 10.37 -20.24
N ARG A 174 6.15 10.90 -21.25
CA ARG A 174 5.15 10.16 -22.02
C ARG A 174 5.79 9.53 -23.24
N ALA A 175 5.57 8.24 -23.43
CA ALA A 175 6.04 7.48 -24.59
C ALA A 175 4.87 6.72 -25.21
N LEU A 176 5.00 6.36 -26.50
CA LEU A 176 3.99 5.59 -27.23
C LEU A 176 4.67 4.42 -27.94
N ILE A 177 4.13 3.22 -27.75
CA ILE A 177 4.52 2.01 -28.47
C ILE A 177 3.39 1.66 -29.45
N VAL A 178 3.67 1.74 -30.73
CA VAL A 178 2.72 1.37 -31.80
C VAL A 178 3.22 0.11 -32.49
N ALA A 179 2.38 -0.92 -32.51
CA ALA A 179 2.72 -2.18 -33.12
C ALA A 179 1.47 -2.86 -33.68
N GLN A 180 1.63 -3.64 -34.74
CA GLN A 180 0.59 -4.51 -35.23
C GLN A 180 0.29 -5.64 -34.23
N PRO A 181 -0.92 -6.26 -34.25
CA PRO A 181 -1.19 -7.41 -33.42
C PRO A 181 -0.17 -8.55 -33.65
N LYS A 182 0.23 -9.22 -32.56
CA LYS A 182 1.15 -10.37 -32.59
C LYS A 182 2.60 -10.07 -33.02
N THR A 183 3.03 -8.82 -32.95
CA THR A 183 4.43 -8.42 -33.28
C THR A 183 5.35 -8.29 -32.07
N GLY A 184 4.89 -8.68 -30.86
CA GLY A 184 5.69 -8.66 -29.66
C GLY A 184 5.58 -7.38 -28.81
N LYS A 185 4.52 -6.56 -29.00
CA LYS A 185 4.25 -5.37 -28.17
C LYS A 185 4.31 -5.69 -26.66
N THR A 186 3.58 -6.72 -26.23
CA THR A 186 3.48 -7.14 -24.84
C THR A 186 4.83 -7.61 -24.30
N VAL A 187 5.60 -8.37 -25.07
CA VAL A 187 6.93 -8.85 -24.69
C VAL A 187 7.92 -7.68 -24.51
N LEU A 188 7.83 -6.67 -25.39
CA LEU A 188 8.64 -5.45 -25.27
C LEU A 188 8.27 -4.68 -24.00
N MET A 189 6.98 -4.51 -23.71
CA MET A 189 6.51 -3.84 -22.49
C MET A 189 6.98 -4.59 -21.24
N GLN A 190 6.85 -5.91 -21.16
CA GLN A 190 7.34 -6.73 -20.05
C GLN A 190 8.85 -6.55 -19.84
N SER A 191 9.63 -6.52 -20.95
CA SER A 191 11.07 -6.30 -20.87
C SER A 191 11.43 -4.93 -20.29
N ILE A 192 10.69 -3.88 -20.66
CA ILE A 192 10.89 -2.52 -20.13
C ILE A 192 10.47 -2.44 -18.66
N ILE A 193 9.30 -2.97 -18.31
CA ILE A 193 8.77 -3.00 -16.95
C ILE A 193 9.75 -3.69 -16.01
N ASN A 194 10.21 -4.89 -16.35
CA ASN A 194 11.11 -5.66 -15.53
C ASN A 194 12.50 -5.00 -15.43
N ALA A 195 12.98 -4.36 -16.49
CA ALA A 195 14.20 -3.59 -16.45
C ALA A 195 14.11 -2.39 -15.50
N ILE A 196 12.99 -1.66 -15.52
CA ILE A 196 12.76 -0.55 -14.60
C ILE A 196 12.63 -1.08 -13.16
N ALA A 197 11.85 -2.12 -12.91
CA ALA A 197 11.67 -2.69 -11.59
C ALA A 197 12.99 -3.17 -10.93
N ASP A 198 13.92 -3.72 -11.73
CA ASP A 198 15.18 -4.24 -11.21
C ASP A 198 16.28 -3.18 -11.11
N ASN A 199 16.26 -2.15 -11.95
CA ASN A 199 17.24 -1.08 -11.95
C ASN A 199 16.83 0.12 -11.08
N HIS A 200 15.53 0.29 -10.84
CA HIS A 200 14.95 1.43 -10.13
C HIS A 200 13.90 0.94 -9.11
N PRO A 201 14.33 0.34 -8.00
CA PRO A 201 13.42 -0.22 -6.99
C PRO A 201 12.59 0.84 -6.25
N GLU A 202 12.95 2.13 -6.38
CA GLU A 202 12.19 3.27 -5.84
C GLU A 202 10.91 3.55 -6.63
N VAL A 203 10.78 3.00 -7.85
CA VAL A 203 9.67 3.30 -8.77
C VAL A 203 8.50 2.36 -8.53
N TYR A 204 7.32 2.91 -8.32
CA TYR A 204 6.07 2.15 -8.25
C TYR A 204 5.46 1.99 -9.64
N ILE A 205 5.35 0.75 -10.12
CA ILE A 205 4.93 0.47 -11.49
C ILE A 205 3.49 -0.04 -11.50
N ILE A 206 2.62 0.65 -12.24
CA ILE A 206 1.23 0.23 -12.49
C ILE A 206 1.06 -0.07 -13.97
N VAL A 207 0.54 -1.25 -14.28
CA VAL A 207 0.17 -1.67 -15.63
C VAL A 207 -1.36 -1.70 -15.73
N LEU A 208 -1.91 -0.79 -16.51
CA LEU A 208 -3.34 -0.75 -16.80
C LEU A 208 -3.61 -1.35 -18.17
N LEU A 209 -4.35 -2.45 -18.21
CA LEU A 209 -4.74 -3.16 -19.41
C LEU A 209 -6.22 -2.94 -19.70
N ILE A 210 -6.54 -2.29 -20.83
CA ILE A 210 -7.91 -2.04 -21.25
C ILE A 210 -8.15 -2.74 -22.58
N ASP A 211 -9.28 -3.44 -22.69
CA ASP A 211 -9.68 -4.18 -23.88
C ASP A 211 -8.68 -5.29 -24.29
N GLU A 212 -7.94 -5.81 -23.29
CA GLU A 212 -7.00 -6.93 -23.50
C GLU A 212 -7.68 -8.28 -23.20
N ARG A 213 -7.08 -9.36 -23.68
CA ARG A 213 -7.59 -10.72 -23.46
C ARG A 213 -7.23 -11.23 -22.07
N PRO A 214 -8.08 -12.05 -21.41
CA PRO A 214 -7.80 -12.59 -20.08
C PRO A 214 -6.48 -13.36 -19.98
N GLU A 215 -6.10 -14.09 -21.02
CA GLU A 215 -4.83 -14.81 -21.09
C GLU A 215 -3.63 -13.85 -21.12
N GLU A 216 -3.71 -12.70 -21.81
CA GLU A 216 -2.66 -11.68 -21.86
C GLU A 216 -2.53 -10.95 -20.52
N VAL A 217 -3.65 -10.71 -19.84
CA VAL A 217 -3.66 -10.15 -18.47
C VAL A 217 -2.95 -11.09 -17.50
N THR A 218 -3.28 -12.39 -17.56
CA THR A 218 -2.66 -13.39 -16.69
C THR A 218 -1.16 -13.53 -16.96
N GLU A 219 -0.76 -13.49 -18.24
CA GLU A 219 0.64 -13.54 -18.64
C GLU A 219 1.40 -12.30 -18.12
N MET A 220 0.81 -11.10 -18.25
CA MET A 220 1.40 -9.88 -17.73
C MET A 220 1.57 -9.94 -16.23
N ALA A 221 0.56 -10.36 -15.48
CA ALA A 221 0.59 -10.45 -14.03
C ALA A 221 1.65 -11.46 -13.51
N ARG A 222 1.88 -12.56 -14.25
CA ARG A 222 2.88 -13.57 -13.88
C ARG A 222 4.31 -13.17 -14.20
N ASN A 223 4.51 -12.44 -15.30
CA ASN A 223 5.83 -12.20 -15.87
C ASN A 223 6.33 -10.76 -15.67
N SER A 224 5.56 -9.88 -15.02
CA SER A 224 5.98 -8.52 -14.71
C SER A 224 6.03 -8.27 -13.21
N LYS A 225 7.01 -7.47 -12.80
CA LYS A 225 7.18 -7.00 -11.41
C LYS A 225 6.44 -5.66 -11.21
N ALA A 226 5.13 -5.67 -11.46
CA ALA A 226 4.31 -4.47 -11.40
C ALA A 226 2.92 -4.82 -10.86
N GLU A 227 2.22 -3.84 -10.35
CA GLU A 227 0.78 -3.96 -10.09
C GLU A 227 0.04 -3.99 -11.42
N VAL A 228 -0.73 -5.04 -11.68
CA VAL A 228 -1.50 -5.21 -12.92
C VAL A 228 -2.97 -5.04 -12.62
N VAL A 229 -3.58 -4.05 -13.26
CA VAL A 229 -5.03 -3.77 -13.21
C VAL A 229 -5.59 -3.92 -14.60
N ALA A 230 -6.70 -4.62 -14.75
CA ALA A 230 -7.24 -4.94 -16.06
C ALA A 230 -8.76 -4.76 -16.14
N SER A 231 -9.21 -4.42 -17.34
CA SER A 231 -10.58 -4.55 -17.76
C SER A 231 -10.59 -5.22 -19.14
N THR A 232 -11.13 -6.44 -19.20
CA THR A 232 -11.04 -7.33 -20.36
C THR A 232 -12.04 -6.95 -21.46
N PHE A 233 -11.80 -7.44 -22.69
CA PHE A 233 -12.56 -7.06 -23.89
C PHE A 233 -14.06 -7.38 -23.83
N ASP A 234 -14.48 -8.29 -22.98
CA ASP A 234 -15.87 -8.72 -22.78
C ASP A 234 -16.65 -7.82 -21.80
N GLU A 235 -15.99 -6.83 -21.20
CA GLU A 235 -16.61 -5.92 -20.26
C GLU A 235 -17.29 -4.72 -20.97
N GLN A 236 -18.21 -4.08 -20.24
CA GLN A 236 -18.87 -2.87 -20.73
C GLN A 236 -17.94 -1.67 -20.75
N ALA A 237 -18.10 -0.77 -21.70
CA ALA A 237 -17.30 0.46 -21.84
C ALA A 237 -17.29 1.32 -20.57
N SER A 238 -18.40 1.39 -19.82
CA SER A 238 -18.48 2.10 -18.55
C SER A 238 -17.54 1.54 -17.47
N ARG A 239 -17.27 0.23 -17.53
CA ARG A 239 -16.35 -0.46 -16.63
C ARG A 239 -14.90 -0.13 -16.98
N HIS A 240 -14.56 -0.09 -18.28
CA HIS A 240 -13.24 0.38 -18.73
C HIS A 240 -12.94 1.79 -18.24
N VAL A 241 -13.91 2.71 -18.35
CA VAL A 241 -13.75 4.08 -17.89
C VAL A 241 -13.55 4.13 -16.37
N LYS A 242 -14.39 3.41 -15.61
CA LYS A 242 -14.31 3.40 -14.15
C LYS A 242 -12.95 2.88 -13.65
N VAL A 243 -12.45 1.78 -14.21
CA VAL A 243 -11.14 1.23 -13.85
C VAL A 243 -10.02 2.21 -14.19
N ALA A 244 -10.08 2.84 -15.37
CA ALA A 244 -9.09 3.83 -15.78
C ALA A 244 -9.08 5.07 -14.88
N GLU A 245 -10.25 5.57 -14.47
CA GLU A 245 -10.38 6.69 -13.53
C GLU A 245 -9.80 6.35 -12.16
N MET A 246 -10.11 5.16 -11.62
CA MET A 246 -9.58 4.71 -10.33
C MET A 246 -8.05 4.61 -10.34
N VAL A 247 -7.48 4.03 -11.40
CA VAL A 247 -6.01 3.91 -11.54
C VAL A 247 -5.36 5.28 -11.71
N LEU A 248 -5.99 6.18 -12.47
CA LEU A 248 -5.50 7.55 -12.63
C LEU A 248 -5.50 8.31 -11.29
N ASP A 249 -6.57 8.19 -10.52
CA ASP A 249 -6.67 8.84 -9.22
C ASP A 249 -5.65 8.26 -8.25
N LYS A 250 -5.45 6.94 -8.23
CA LYS A 250 -4.39 6.30 -7.46
C LYS A 250 -3.01 6.84 -7.85
N ALA A 251 -2.69 6.89 -9.14
CA ALA A 251 -1.40 7.40 -9.60
C ALA A 251 -1.16 8.86 -9.16
N LYS A 252 -2.17 9.73 -9.26
CA LYS A 252 -2.08 11.11 -8.75
C LYS A 252 -1.78 11.16 -7.26
N ARG A 253 -2.46 10.31 -6.44
CA ARG A 253 -2.23 10.28 -4.99
C ARG A 253 -0.85 9.75 -4.63
N MET A 254 -0.32 8.78 -5.38
CA MET A 254 1.05 8.29 -5.20
C MET A 254 2.08 9.40 -5.47
N VAL A 255 1.93 10.15 -6.56
CA VAL A 255 2.80 11.30 -6.87
C VAL A 255 2.71 12.38 -5.79
N GLU A 256 1.51 12.71 -5.27
CA GLU A 256 1.33 13.66 -4.16
C GLU A 256 2.06 13.22 -2.87
N SER A 257 2.26 11.92 -2.72
CA SER A 257 2.94 11.31 -1.58
C SER A 257 4.46 11.13 -1.80
N GLY A 258 4.99 11.62 -2.95
CA GLY A 258 6.41 11.59 -3.27
C GLY A 258 6.93 10.25 -3.79
N HIS A 259 6.05 9.37 -4.26
CA HIS A 259 6.45 8.15 -4.97
C HIS A 259 6.75 8.45 -6.45
N ASP A 260 7.79 7.80 -6.97
CA ASP A 260 8.16 7.81 -8.38
C ASP A 260 7.41 6.75 -9.18
#